data_95380edbc2322dc4f40d4b8f02574e2d
#
_entry.id   95380edbc2322dc4f40d4b8f02574e2d
#
_cell.length_a   1.000
_cell.length_b   1.000
_cell.length_c   1.000
_cell.angle_alpha   90.00
_cell.angle_beta   90.00
_cell.angle_gamma   90.00
#
_symmetry.space_group_name_H-M   'P 1'
#
loop_
_entity.id
_entity.type
_entity.pdbx_description
1 polymer ?
#
loop_
_entity_poly.entity_id
_entity_poly.type
_entity_poly.pdbx_seq_one_letter_code
_entity_poly.pdbx_strand_id
1 'polypeptide(L)'
;MTAMSNDFFLPSSNRRRLLLGGLLAPAASLPALAEIRTLPGLTAKHAYVGGFDDTLLAVDADRPVQIASITKLITAWVVLSAGLDLQETLRVTDEDVRLSLNTHSSLPVGSRWRREELLEWLVVTSDNRAAATLARTFPGGWPEFQYQMRALMTRMQLFSFDFGDSSGLSPVNKASARDLGVLLVTLAQLPYFRNLSRKTAVGGKLNVNRFAHDQSVALLAGKTGFTSAAGFCLAEAERFGNRTVAMVVLNSAGREERAQDMNRLRRFTQQQLAG
;
A
#
# COMPACT_ATOMS: atom_id res chain seq x y z
N MET A 1 -26.05 16.40 10.99
CA MET A 1 -25.52 15.12 11.49
C MET A 1 -26.00 14.03 10.53
N THR A 2 -25.30 13.81 9.46
CA THR A 2 -25.61 12.77 8.49
C THR A 2 -24.61 11.65 8.72
N ALA A 3 -25.06 10.53 9.24
CA ALA A 3 -24.26 9.34 9.46
C ALA A 3 -23.68 8.91 8.10
N MET A 4 -22.36 8.94 7.98
CA MET A 4 -21.67 8.29 6.87
C MET A 4 -21.92 6.79 7.02
N SER A 5 -22.62 6.22 6.06
CA SER A 5 -22.95 4.80 6.01
C SER A 5 -21.68 3.94 6.01
N ASN A 6 -21.80 2.79 6.63
CA ASN A 6 -20.76 1.74 6.80
C ASN A 6 -20.32 1.06 5.49
N ASP A 7 -20.25 1.78 4.36
CA ASP A 7 -19.90 1.26 3.03
C ASP A 7 -18.39 1.10 2.78
N PHE A 8 -17.58 1.06 3.84
CA PHE A 8 -16.15 0.73 3.74
C PHE A 8 -15.86 -0.78 3.63
N PHE A 9 -16.91 -1.60 3.61
CA PHE A 9 -16.75 -3.04 3.45
C PHE A 9 -16.70 -3.44 1.98
N LEU A 10 -15.76 -4.33 1.65
CA LEU A 10 -15.55 -4.96 0.35
C LEU A 10 -16.89 -5.31 -0.33
N PRO A 11 -17.05 -5.14 -1.65
CA PRO A 11 -18.24 -5.58 -2.34
C PRO A 11 -18.46 -7.08 -2.10
N SER A 12 -19.50 -7.38 -1.34
CA SER A 12 -20.01 -8.73 -1.16
C SER A 12 -20.74 -9.13 -2.42
N SER A 13 -20.07 -9.77 -3.34
CA SER A 13 -20.72 -10.69 -4.30
C SER A 13 -19.76 -11.03 -5.43
N ASN A 14 -19.13 -12.18 -5.36
CA ASN A 14 -19.00 -13.11 -6.48
C ASN A 14 -18.17 -14.38 -6.16
N ARG A 15 -17.96 -14.70 -4.87
CA ARG A 15 -17.29 -15.96 -4.50
C ARG A 15 -18.20 -16.99 -3.81
N ARG A 16 -19.54 -16.91 -3.97
CA ARG A 16 -20.48 -17.97 -3.51
C ARG A 16 -21.50 -18.30 -4.57
N ARG A 17 -21.10 -18.95 -5.65
CA ARG A 17 -21.96 -19.79 -6.50
C ARG A 17 -21.14 -20.91 -7.10
N LEU A 18 -20.96 -21.97 -6.35
CA LEU A 18 -20.60 -23.29 -6.90
C LEU A 18 -20.92 -24.34 -5.84
N LEU A 19 -22.18 -24.75 -5.81
CA LEU A 19 -22.63 -26.07 -5.38
C LEU A 19 -24.13 -26.18 -5.71
N LEU A 20 -24.44 -26.51 -6.97
CA LEU A 20 -25.63 -27.27 -7.36
C LEU A 20 -25.37 -27.83 -8.73
N GLY A 21 -25.47 -29.14 -8.83
CA GLY A 21 -25.07 -29.95 -9.95
C GLY A 21 -25.79 -29.61 -11.27
N GLY A 22 -25.03 -29.64 -12.33
CA GLY A 22 -25.48 -29.57 -13.72
C GLY A 22 -24.33 -29.95 -14.62
N LEU A 23 -24.52 -30.94 -15.43
CA LEU A 23 -23.68 -31.55 -16.46
C LEU A 23 -22.46 -30.74 -16.92
N LEU A 24 -21.27 -31.30 -16.68
CA LEU A 24 -19.98 -30.83 -17.13
C LEU A 24 -19.90 -30.87 -18.67
N ALA A 25 -20.10 -29.71 -19.30
CA ALA A 25 -19.41 -29.47 -20.59
C ALA A 25 -17.95 -29.13 -20.23
N PRO A 26 -16.92 -29.64 -20.93
CA PRO A 26 -15.56 -29.26 -20.71
C PRO A 26 -15.45 -27.74 -21.01
N ALA A 27 -15.35 -26.92 -19.99
CA ALA A 27 -14.94 -25.54 -20.16
C ALA A 27 -13.53 -25.59 -20.75
N ALA A 28 -13.39 -25.17 -22.02
CA ALA A 28 -12.08 -24.93 -22.61
C ALA A 28 -11.39 -23.92 -21.69
N SER A 29 -10.42 -24.40 -20.91
CA SER A 29 -9.56 -23.55 -20.13
C SER A 29 -8.83 -22.65 -21.12
N LEU A 30 -9.17 -21.36 -21.14
CA LEU A 30 -8.32 -20.36 -21.78
C LEU A 30 -6.91 -20.60 -21.25
N PRO A 31 -5.87 -20.67 -22.10
CA PRO A 31 -4.52 -20.84 -21.63
C PRO A 31 -4.23 -19.69 -20.65
N ALA A 32 -3.90 -20.02 -19.41
CA ALA A 32 -3.40 -19.04 -18.46
C ALA A 32 -2.21 -18.38 -19.15
N LEU A 33 -2.26 -17.07 -19.37
CA LEU A 33 -1.13 -16.32 -19.90
C LEU A 33 0.07 -16.67 -19.03
N ALA A 34 1.12 -17.22 -19.65
CA ALA A 34 2.30 -17.66 -18.93
C ALA A 34 2.87 -16.46 -18.19
N GLU A 35 2.99 -16.56 -16.86
CA GLU A 35 3.51 -15.51 -16.00
C GLU A 35 4.93 -15.16 -16.43
N ILE A 36 5.17 -13.91 -16.81
CA ILE A 36 6.51 -13.43 -17.15
C ILE A 36 7.31 -13.28 -15.86
N ARG A 37 8.44 -14.00 -15.76
CA ARG A 37 9.26 -14.06 -14.56
C ARG A 37 10.55 -13.24 -14.64
N THR A 38 10.80 -12.58 -15.75
CA THR A 38 11.98 -11.72 -15.96
C THR A 38 11.61 -10.49 -16.76
N LEU A 39 12.22 -9.37 -16.44
CA LEU A 39 12.12 -8.13 -17.22
C LEU A 39 13.53 -7.54 -17.37
N PRO A 40 14.08 -7.43 -18.60
CA PRO A 40 15.43 -6.92 -18.82
C PRO A 40 15.63 -5.53 -18.22
N GLY A 41 16.79 -5.34 -17.57
CA GLY A 41 17.18 -4.07 -16.96
C GLY A 41 16.50 -3.74 -15.63
N LEU A 42 15.63 -4.63 -15.09
CA LEU A 42 15.07 -4.47 -13.75
C LEU A 42 16.16 -4.68 -12.71
N THR A 43 16.30 -3.75 -11.77
CA THR A 43 17.25 -3.84 -10.65
C THR A 43 16.59 -4.33 -9.36
N ALA A 44 15.27 -4.19 -9.25
CA ALA A 44 14.50 -4.71 -8.13
C ALA A 44 14.63 -6.22 -8.02
N LYS A 45 14.84 -6.73 -6.81
CA LYS A 45 14.96 -8.18 -6.57
C LYS A 45 13.60 -8.88 -6.58
N HIS A 46 12.55 -8.15 -6.21
CA HIS A 46 11.18 -8.68 -6.20
C HIS A 46 10.29 -7.68 -6.92
N ALA A 47 9.49 -8.13 -7.88
CA ALA A 47 8.58 -7.28 -8.61
C ALA A 47 7.27 -7.99 -8.96
N TYR A 48 6.22 -7.21 -9.04
CA TYR A 48 4.89 -7.68 -9.43
C TYR A 48 4.18 -6.65 -10.31
N VAL A 49 3.47 -7.14 -11.32
CA VAL A 49 2.50 -6.38 -12.10
C VAL A 49 1.25 -7.22 -12.27
N GLY A 50 0.10 -6.68 -11.89
CA GLY A 50 -1.17 -7.40 -12.03
C GLY A 50 -2.37 -6.63 -11.50
N GLY A 51 -3.54 -7.25 -11.69
CA GLY A 51 -4.83 -6.80 -11.16
C GLY A 51 -5.32 -7.69 -10.03
N PHE A 52 -6.66 -7.81 -9.90
CA PHE A 52 -7.26 -8.76 -8.95
C PHE A 52 -7.19 -10.21 -9.44
N ASP A 53 -7.40 -10.42 -10.75
CA ASP A 53 -7.64 -11.75 -11.32
C ASP A 53 -6.53 -12.17 -12.28
N ASP A 54 -5.54 -11.30 -12.53
CA ASP A 54 -4.47 -11.57 -13.46
C ASP A 54 -3.11 -11.12 -12.96
N THR A 55 -2.08 -11.85 -13.39
CA THR A 55 -0.68 -11.51 -13.19
C THR A 55 -0.02 -11.36 -14.55
N LEU A 56 0.56 -10.18 -14.79
CA LEU A 56 1.30 -9.89 -16.02
C LEU A 56 2.81 -10.15 -15.85
N LEU A 57 3.34 -9.88 -14.65
CA LEU A 57 4.75 -10.08 -14.29
C LEU A 57 4.88 -10.49 -12.83
N ALA A 58 5.73 -11.48 -12.55
CA ALA A 58 6.11 -11.84 -11.19
C ALA A 58 7.58 -12.28 -11.14
N VAL A 59 8.43 -11.43 -10.58
CA VAL A 59 9.84 -11.69 -10.33
C VAL A 59 10.04 -11.93 -8.84
N ASP A 60 10.27 -13.17 -8.42
CA ASP A 60 10.36 -13.59 -7.01
C ASP A 60 9.28 -12.91 -6.14
N ALA A 61 8.03 -12.85 -6.69
CA ALA A 61 6.97 -11.98 -6.20
C ALA A 61 6.27 -12.53 -4.95
N ASP A 62 6.42 -13.81 -4.65
CA ASP A 62 5.72 -14.49 -3.57
C ASP A 62 6.54 -14.53 -2.27
N ARG A 63 7.81 -14.17 -2.33
CA ARG A 63 8.70 -14.16 -1.18
C ARG A 63 8.43 -12.97 -0.26
N PRO A 64 8.10 -13.18 1.04
CA PRO A 64 7.98 -12.09 2.01
C PRO A 64 9.34 -11.46 2.30
N VAL A 65 9.45 -10.16 2.05
CA VAL A 65 10.65 -9.36 2.32
C VAL A 65 10.29 -8.09 3.05
N GLN A 66 11.28 -7.41 3.63
CA GLN A 66 11.06 -6.14 4.31
C GLN A 66 10.53 -5.09 3.34
N ILE A 67 9.46 -4.41 3.73
CA ILE A 67 8.73 -3.45 2.88
C ILE A 67 8.90 -1.99 3.31
N ALA A 68 9.62 -1.76 4.41
CA ALA A 68 9.83 -0.43 4.95
C ALA A 68 8.51 0.37 5.04
N SER A 69 8.53 1.65 4.71
CA SER A 69 7.38 2.55 4.81
C SER A 69 6.17 2.24 3.91
N ILE A 70 6.21 1.19 3.07
CA ILE A 70 5.00 0.69 2.41
C ILE A 70 3.98 0.22 3.46
N THR A 71 4.43 -0.22 4.64
CA THR A 71 3.63 -0.52 5.83
C THR A 71 2.59 0.57 6.14
N LYS A 72 2.90 1.83 5.87
CA LYS A 72 2.01 2.97 6.17
C LYS A 72 0.70 2.98 5.38
N LEU A 73 0.62 2.24 4.27
CA LEU A 73 -0.66 2.02 3.58
C LEU A 73 -1.62 1.23 4.46
N ILE A 74 -1.12 0.19 5.13
CA ILE A 74 -1.93 -0.64 6.04
C ILE A 74 -2.30 0.17 7.29
N THR A 75 -1.37 0.95 7.84
CA THR A 75 -1.62 1.86 8.95
C THR A 75 -2.74 2.85 8.62
N ALA A 76 -2.69 3.50 7.46
CA ALA A 76 -3.76 4.40 7.02
C ALA A 76 -5.09 3.64 6.88
N TRP A 77 -5.06 2.44 6.32
CA TRP A 77 -6.29 1.66 6.13
C TRP A 77 -6.92 1.21 7.44
N VAL A 78 -6.14 0.77 8.43
CA VAL A 78 -6.65 0.45 9.78
C VAL A 78 -7.39 1.65 10.38
N VAL A 79 -6.77 2.83 10.34
CA VAL A 79 -7.37 4.07 10.89
C VAL A 79 -8.70 4.38 10.18
N LEU A 80 -8.73 4.31 8.85
CA LEU A 80 -9.92 4.62 8.06
C LEU A 80 -11.03 3.58 8.24
N SER A 81 -10.66 2.30 8.36
CA SER A 81 -11.63 1.19 8.52
C SER A 81 -12.26 1.15 9.90
N ALA A 82 -11.62 1.75 10.90
CA ALA A 82 -12.13 1.78 12.28
C ALA A 82 -13.27 2.79 12.48
N GLY A 83 -13.58 3.63 11.49
CA GLY A 83 -14.66 4.63 11.60
C GLY A 83 -14.41 5.70 12.65
N LEU A 84 -13.14 5.93 13.02
CA LEU A 84 -12.77 6.95 14.00
C LEU A 84 -13.01 8.35 13.44
N ASP A 85 -13.33 9.29 14.33
CA ASP A 85 -13.49 10.69 13.95
C ASP A 85 -12.18 11.25 13.39
N LEU A 86 -12.20 11.61 12.11
CA LEU A 86 -11.05 12.18 11.42
C LEU A 86 -10.75 13.63 11.85
N GLN A 87 -11.71 14.31 12.46
CA GLN A 87 -11.54 15.66 13.02
C GLN A 87 -11.01 15.65 14.45
N GLU A 88 -10.97 14.49 15.11
CA GLU A 88 -10.39 14.37 16.44
C GLU A 88 -8.95 14.84 16.45
N THR A 89 -8.65 15.72 17.42
CA THR A 89 -7.30 16.29 17.59
C THR A 89 -6.45 15.40 18.48
N LEU A 90 -5.36 14.90 17.92
CA LEU A 90 -4.40 14.02 18.58
C LEU A 90 -3.14 14.80 18.94
N ARG A 91 -2.55 14.48 20.11
CA ARG A 91 -1.30 15.11 20.58
C ARG A 91 -0.10 14.22 20.28
N VAL A 92 0.93 14.82 19.69
CA VAL A 92 2.26 14.20 19.53
C VAL A 92 3.00 14.23 20.87
N THR A 93 3.60 13.11 21.27
CA THR A 93 4.26 12.93 22.56
C THR A 93 5.70 12.42 22.39
N ASP A 94 6.49 12.44 23.49
CA ASP A 94 7.82 11.84 23.52
C ASP A 94 7.79 10.33 23.28
N GLU A 95 6.67 9.68 23.60
CA GLU A 95 6.48 8.28 23.27
C GLU A 95 6.47 8.03 21.75
N ASP A 96 5.84 8.92 20.98
CA ASP A 96 5.83 8.83 19.50
C ASP A 96 7.24 9.00 18.93
N VAL A 97 8.10 9.81 19.58
CA VAL A 97 9.51 9.93 19.21
C VAL A 97 10.24 8.61 19.41
N ARG A 98 10.05 7.96 20.57
CA ARG A 98 10.67 6.65 20.86
C ARG A 98 10.16 5.56 19.92
N LEU A 99 8.84 5.49 19.71
CA LEU A 99 8.21 4.52 18.80
C LEU A 99 8.64 4.72 17.35
N SER A 100 9.00 5.94 16.96
CA SER A 100 9.56 6.25 15.64
C SER A 100 11.10 6.15 15.59
N LEU A 101 11.73 5.50 16.56
CA LEU A 101 13.19 5.28 16.67
C LEU A 101 14.01 6.59 16.51
N ASN A 102 13.51 7.70 17.05
CA ASN A 102 14.11 9.04 16.96
C ASN A 102 14.39 9.51 15.53
N THR A 103 13.69 8.97 14.53
CA THR A 103 13.82 9.43 13.16
C THR A 103 13.33 10.87 13.01
N HIS A 104 13.87 11.56 11.99
CA HIS A 104 13.42 12.93 11.70
C HIS A 104 11.92 12.97 11.40
N SER A 105 11.23 13.98 11.94
CA SER A 105 9.81 14.24 11.71
C SER A 105 9.57 15.74 11.69
N SER A 106 8.60 16.18 10.91
CA SER A 106 8.11 17.56 10.88
C SER A 106 7.05 17.85 11.95
N LEU A 107 6.69 16.85 12.77
CA LEU A 107 5.67 16.98 13.82
C LEU A 107 6.33 17.17 15.20
N PRO A 108 6.37 18.39 15.77
CA PRO A 108 7.00 18.64 17.06
C PRO A 108 6.29 17.92 18.21
N VAL A 109 7.05 17.51 19.23
CA VAL A 109 6.47 17.06 20.51
C VAL A 109 5.61 18.17 21.10
N GLY A 110 4.44 17.82 21.63
CA GLY A 110 3.46 18.75 22.17
C GLY A 110 2.49 19.32 21.15
N SER A 111 2.80 19.25 19.85
CA SER A 111 1.89 19.70 18.79
C SER A 111 0.61 18.88 18.74
N ARG A 112 -0.43 19.49 18.19
CA ARG A 112 -1.76 18.88 18.04
C ARG A 112 -2.17 18.91 16.58
N TRP A 113 -2.66 17.77 16.10
CA TRP A 113 -3.05 17.58 14.70
C TRP A 113 -4.36 16.81 14.62
N ARG A 114 -5.22 17.15 13.69
CA ARG A 114 -6.40 16.31 13.41
C ARG A 114 -5.95 14.95 12.88
N ARG A 115 -6.73 13.92 13.12
CA ARG A 115 -6.42 12.56 12.65
C ARG A 115 -6.20 12.54 11.14
N GLU A 116 -7.02 13.26 10.38
CA GLU A 116 -6.86 13.36 8.91
C GLU A 116 -5.53 14.02 8.51
N GLU A 117 -5.08 15.04 9.24
CA GLU A 117 -3.78 15.68 8.96
C GLU A 117 -2.62 14.72 9.21
N LEU A 118 -2.71 13.89 10.26
CA LEU A 118 -1.71 12.85 10.51
C LEU A 118 -1.72 11.79 9.40
N LEU A 119 -2.87 11.43 8.82
CA LEU A 119 -2.94 10.55 7.65
C LEU A 119 -2.27 11.18 6.42
N GLU A 120 -2.39 12.49 6.23
CA GLU A 120 -1.68 13.19 5.17
C GLU A 120 -0.17 13.16 5.38
N TRP A 121 0.31 13.50 6.58
CA TRP A 121 1.74 13.41 6.92
C TRP A 121 2.28 11.98 6.75
N LEU A 122 1.50 10.99 7.15
CA LEU A 122 1.82 9.56 7.01
C LEU A 122 2.08 9.14 5.57
N VAL A 123 1.17 9.49 4.66
CA VAL A 123 1.23 9.02 3.26
C VAL A 123 2.11 9.92 2.41
N VAL A 124 1.93 11.24 2.50
CA VAL A 124 2.58 12.22 1.62
C VAL A 124 4.08 12.33 1.93
N THR A 125 4.44 12.53 3.19
CA THR A 125 5.86 12.72 3.57
C THR A 125 6.50 11.47 4.16
N SER A 126 5.70 10.43 4.36
CA SER A 126 6.18 9.20 5.01
C SER A 126 6.60 9.41 6.47
N ASP A 127 5.96 10.32 7.20
CA ASP A 127 6.33 10.67 8.55
C ASP A 127 6.12 9.50 9.52
N ASN A 128 7.19 9.10 10.22
CA ASN A 128 7.17 7.96 11.15
C ASN A 128 6.47 8.32 12.46
N ARG A 129 6.56 9.58 12.89
CA ARG A 129 5.92 10.05 14.12
C ARG A 129 4.40 10.13 13.94
N ALA A 130 3.93 10.51 12.74
CA ALA A 130 2.51 10.41 12.39
C ALA A 130 2.00 8.96 12.51
N ALA A 131 2.76 7.98 12.02
CA ALA A 131 2.42 6.57 12.16
C ALA A 131 2.34 6.14 13.64
N ALA A 132 3.32 6.53 14.45
CA ALA A 132 3.37 6.22 15.87
C ALA A 132 2.18 6.84 16.62
N THR A 133 1.90 8.14 16.38
CA THR A 133 0.77 8.84 17.02
C THR A 133 -0.57 8.18 16.68
N LEU A 134 -0.81 7.86 15.41
CA LEU A 134 -2.05 7.19 14.97
C LEU A 134 -2.22 5.81 15.63
N ALA A 135 -1.17 5.02 15.72
CA ALA A 135 -1.23 3.70 16.32
C ALA A 135 -1.36 3.74 17.85
N ARG A 136 -0.63 4.65 18.53
CA ARG A 136 -0.71 4.83 20.00
C ARG A 136 -2.08 5.32 20.44
N THR A 137 -2.68 6.25 19.71
CA THR A 137 -3.99 6.84 20.04
C THR A 137 -5.18 6.02 19.52
N PHE A 138 -4.93 4.90 18.88
CA PHE A 138 -5.97 3.97 18.50
C PHE A 138 -6.65 3.37 19.75
N PRO A 139 -7.96 3.12 19.76
CA PRO A 139 -8.61 2.42 20.87
C PRO A 139 -7.92 1.08 21.15
N GLY A 140 -7.45 0.88 22.39
CA GLY A 140 -6.65 -0.29 22.77
C GLY A 140 -5.14 -0.15 22.48
N GLY A 141 -4.68 0.97 21.90
CA GLY A 141 -3.28 1.25 21.63
C GLY A 141 -2.62 0.32 20.63
N TRP A 142 -1.28 0.21 20.69
CA TRP A 142 -0.51 -0.59 19.73
C TRP A 142 -0.93 -2.07 19.65
N PRO A 143 -1.21 -2.79 20.76
CA PRO A 143 -1.60 -4.20 20.67
C PRO A 143 -2.87 -4.40 19.82
N GLU A 144 -3.90 -3.58 20.03
CA GLU A 144 -5.13 -3.65 19.25
C GLU A 144 -4.89 -3.18 17.80
N PHE A 145 -4.10 -2.12 17.61
CA PHE A 145 -3.75 -1.64 16.28
C PHE A 145 -3.06 -2.73 15.45
N GLN A 146 -2.07 -3.42 16.03
CA GLN A 146 -1.37 -4.54 15.39
C GLN A 146 -2.31 -5.70 15.07
N TYR A 147 -3.22 -6.03 15.99
CA TYR A 147 -4.25 -7.03 15.76
C TYR A 147 -5.12 -6.65 14.55
N GLN A 148 -5.57 -5.40 14.46
CA GLN A 148 -6.37 -4.92 13.34
C GLN A 148 -5.59 -4.93 12.02
N MET A 149 -4.29 -4.61 12.01
CA MET A 149 -3.45 -4.77 10.82
C MET A 149 -3.47 -6.21 10.32
N ARG A 150 -3.24 -7.19 11.20
CA ARG A 150 -3.27 -8.62 10.86
C ARG A 150 -4.66 -9.09 10.41
N ALA A 151 -5.70 -8.67 11.13
CA ALA A 151 -7.08 -9.03 10.83
C ALA A 151 -7.53 -8.52 9.45
N LEU A 152 -7.11 -7.31 9.03
CA LEU A 152 -7.36 -6.78 7.70
C LEU A 152 -6.72 -7.66 6.62
N MET A 153 -5.45 -8.02 6.78
CA MET A 153 -4.73 -8.87 5.81
C MET A 153 -5.35 -10.27 5.74
N THR A 154 -5.69 -10.86 6.88
CA THR A 154 -6.36 -12.17 6.94
C THR A 154 -7.71 -12.17 6.22
N ARG A 155 -8.53 -11.13 6.41
CA ARG A 155 -9.82 -10.99 5.70
C ARG A 155 -9.65 -10.92 4.18
N MET A 156 -8.56 -10.35 3.71
CA MET A 156 -8.19 -10.31 2.28
C MET A 156 -7.48 -11.58 1.80
N GLN A 157 -7.19 -12.53 2.66
CA GLN A 157 -6.39 -13.72 2.36
C GLN A 157 -4.95 -13.37 1.91
N LEU A 158 -4.37 -12.30 2.46
CA LEU A 158 -3.00 -11.86 2.24
C LEU A 158 -2.14 -12.33 3.41
N PHE A 159 -1.49 -13.47 3.26
CA PHE A 159 -0.84 -14.17 4.38
C PHE A 159 0.67 -13.92 4.47
N SER A 160 1.25 -13.17 3.53
CA SER A 160 2.68 -12.86 3.55
C SER A 160 3.05 -11.69 4.47
N PHE A 161 2.05 -10.99 5.02
CA PHE A 161 2.27 -9.82 5.87
C PHE A 161 2.64 -10.16 7.29
N ASP A 162 3.65 -9.46 7.82
CA ASP A 162 3.97 -9.41 9.24
C ASP A 162 4.25 -7.96 9.68
N PHE A 163 3.96 -7.64 10.95
CA PHE A 163 4.00 -6.28 11.48
C PHE A 163 4.67 -6.22 12.85
N GLY A 164 5.76 -5.48 12.93
CA GLY A 164 6.46 -5.16 14.17
C GLY A 164 6.24 -3.72 14.65
N ASP A 165 5.85 -2.82 13.75
CA ASP A 165 5.47 -1.44 14.04
C ASP A 165 4.51 -0.88 12.98
N SER A 166 4.00 0.34 13.21
CA SER A 166 3.06 1.02 12.31
C SER A 166 3.73 1.80 11.17
N SER A 167 5.06 1.94 11.18
CA SER A 167 5.80 2.82 10.27
C SER A 167 6.61 2.06 9.21
N GLY A 168 6.99 0.81 9.48
CA GLY A 168 7.87 0.00 8.66
C GLY A 168 9.35 0.15 9.00
N LEU A 169 9.68 0.64 10.19
CA LEU A 169 11.06 0.71 10.68
C LEU A 169 11.53 -0.65 11.21
N SER A 170 10.63 -1.44 11.78
CA SER A 170 10.93 -2.77 12.26
C SER A 170 11.28 -3.72 11.11
N PRO A 171 12.32 -4.54 11.23
CA PRO A 171 12.64 -5.58 10.26
C PRO A 171 11.59 -6.71 10.19
N VAL A 172 10.66 -6.74 11.14
CA VAL A 172 9.52 -7.67 11.16
C VAL A 172 8.48 -7.28 10.10
N ASN A 173 8.39 -6.00 9.71
CA ASN A 173 7.45 -5.56 8.70
C ASN A 173 7.81 -6.11 7.32
N LYS A 174 7.13 -7.18 6.92
CA LYS A 174 7.37 -7.92 5.68
C LYS A 174 6.08 -8.11 4.90
N ALA A 175 6.22 -8.26 3.59
CA ALA A 175 5.17 -8.72 2.68
C ALA A 175 5.79 -9.23 1.38
N SER A 176 5.02 -9.97 0.60
CA SER A 176 5.36 -10.32 -0.77
C SER A 176 4.95 -9.20 -1.74
N ALA A 177 5.63 -9.10 -2.88
CA ALA A 177 5.27 -8.13 -3.92
C ALA A 177 3.88 -8.41 -4.49
N ARG A 178 3.47 -9.69 -4.59
CA ARG A 178 2.14 -10.09 -5.05
C ARG A 178 1.04 -9.63 -4.09
N ASP A 179 1.17 -9.91 -2.79
CA ASP A 179 0.16 -9.51 -1.81
C ASP A 179 0.05 -7.97 -1.70
N LEU A 180 1.17 -7.26 -1.83
CA LEU A 180 1.17 -5.80 -1.96
C LEU A 180 0.41 -5.34 -3.20
N GLY A 181 0.53 -6.05 -4.32
CA GLY A 181 -0.22 -5.76 -5.53
C GLY A 181 -1.73 -5.86 -5.31
N VAL A 182 -2.21 -6.93 -4.70
CA VAL A 182 -3.64 -7.12 -4.37
C VAL A 182 -4.12 -6.04 -3.40
N LEU A 183 -3.34 -5.74 -2.37
CA LEU A 183 -3.62 -4.65 -1.43
C LEU A 183 -3.81 -3.31 -2.17
N LEU A 184 -2.90 -2.97 -3.07
CA LEU A 184 -2.91 -1.69 -3.80
C LEU A 184 -4.14 -1.55 -4.70
N VAL A 185 -4.52 -2.61 -5.43
CA VAL A 185 -5.73 -2.59 -6.27
C VAL A 185 -6.98 -2.37 -5.42
N THR A 186 -7.02 -2.93 -4.20
CA THR A 186 -8.11 -2.70 -3.23
C THR A 186 -8.11 -1.25 -2.77
N LEU A 187 -6.98 -0.71 -2.31
CA LEU A 187 -6.86 0.67 -1.85
C LEU A 187 -7.18 1.68 -2.95
N ALA A 188 -6.85 1.37 -4.21
CA ALA A 188 -7.16 2.18 -5.37
C ALA A 188 -8.67 2.36 -5.61
N GLN A 189 -9.52 1.53 -5.04
CA GLN A 189 -10.98 1.68 -5.12
C GLN A 189 -11.51 2.72 -4.12
N LEU A 190 -10.76 3.03 -3.07
CA LEU A 190 -11.15 3.93 -2.00
C LEU A 190 -10.84 5.39 -2.39
N PRO A 191 -11.85 6.28 -2.53
CA PRO A 191 -11.64 7.68 -2.93
C PRO A 191 -10.65 8.40 -2.02
N TYR A 192 -10.69 8.14 -0.71
CA TYR A 192 -9.80 8.76 0.26
C TYR A 192 -8.32 8.43 -0.01
N PHE A 193 -8.01 7.16 -0.31
CA PHE A 193 -6.64 6.74 -0.66
C PHE A 193 -6.16 7.37 -1.96
N ARG A 194 -7.04 7.48 -2.97
CA ARG A 194 -6.70 8.16 -4.22
C ARG A 194 -6.31 9.62 -3.98
N ASN A 195 -7.08 10.32 -3.14
CA ASN A 195 -6.79 11.71 -2.79
C ASN A 195 -5.47 11.84 -2.03
N LEU A 196 -5.22 11.00 -1.01
CA LEU A 196 -3.98 10.99 -0.25
C LEU A 196 -2.76 10.73 -1.14
N SER A 197 -2.82 9.70 -1.99
CA SER A 197 -1.68 9.28 -2.82
C SER A 197 -1.30 10.33 -3.86
N ARG A 198 -2.29 11.07 -4.36
CA ARG A 198 -2.11 12.12 -5.38
C ARG A 198 -1.79 13.49 -4.80
N LYS A 199 -1.91 13.66 -3.48
CA LYS A 199 -1.60 14.94 -2.83
C LYS A 199 -0.11 15.24 -3.00
N THR A 200 0.22 16.37 -3.63
CA THR A 200 1.60 16.71 -3.98
C THR A 200 2.42 17.25 -2.81
N ALA A 201 1.76 17.81 -1.78
CA ALA A 201 2.44 18.34 -0.61
C ALA A 201 1.53 18.37 0.62
N VAL A 202 2.14 18.41 1.82
CA VAL A 202 1.49 18.68 3.11
C VAL A 202 2.42 19.56 3.97
N GLY A 203 1.89 20.61 4.60
CA GLY A 203 2.69 21.51 5.45
C GLY A 203 3.95 22.08 4.75
N GLY A 204 3.88 22.36 3.46
CA GLY A 204 5.01 22.83 2.66
C GLY A 204 6.06 21.76 2.31
N LYS A 205 5.85 20.49 2.69
CA LYS A 205 6.73 19.36 2.34
C LYS A 205 6.15 18.59 1.16
N LEU A 206 6.99 18.31 0.16
CA LEU A 206 6.58 17.58 -1.04
C LEU A 206 6.32 16.10 -0.76
N ASN A 207 5.44 15.52 -1.58
CA ASN A 207 5.23 14.07 -1.57
C ASN A 207 6.54 13.35 -1.92
N VAL A 208 6.91 12.38 -1.09
CA VAL A 208 8.13 11.56 -1.29
C VAL A 208 8.02 10.61 -2.49
N ASN A 209 6.80 10.38 -2.97
CA ASN A 209 6.58 9.67 -4.22
C ASN A 209 6.60 10.66 -5.39
N ARG A 210 7.67 10.60 -6.20
CA ARG A 210 7.85 11.50 -7.35
C ARG A 210 6.70 11.43 -8.36
N PHE A 211 6.06 10.27 -8.50
CA PHE A 211 4.96 10.08 -9.46
C PHE A 211 3.65 10.74 -9.04
N ALA A 212 3.51 11.18 -7.79
CA ALA A 212 2.41 12.03 -7.37
C ALA A 212 2.47 13.45 -8.00
N HIS A 213 3.64 13.85 -8.53
CA HIS A 213 3.86 15.12 -9.22
C HIS A 213 3.76 15.01 -10.75
N ASP A 214 3.71 13.78 -11.27
CA ASP A 214 3.65 13.53 -12.71
C ASP A 214 2.20 13.41 -13.17
N GLN A 215 1.72 14.42 -13.90
CA GLN A 215 0.35 14.44 -14.40
C GLN A 215 0.08 13.39 -15.48
N SER A 216 1.11 12.83 -16.11
CA SER A 216 0.97 11.75 -17.08
C SER A 216 0.69 10.40 -16.43
N VAL A 217 0.93 10.29 -15.10
CA VAL A 217 0.70 9.08 -14.31
C VAL A 217 -0.67 9.13 -13.66
N ALA A 218 -1.54 8.23 -14.02
CA ALA A 218 -2.87 8.12 -13.42
C ALA A 218 -2.80 7.33 -12.08
N LEU A 219 -2.02 7.87 -11.13
CA LEU A 219 -1.81 7.28 -9.81
C LEU A 219 -3.12 7.18 -9.02
N LEU A 220 -3.42 6.02 -8.46
CA LEU A 220 -4.61 5.76 -7.65
C LEU A 220 -4.26 5.48 -6.19
N ALA A 221 -3.21 4.71 -5.95
CA ALA A 221 -2.66 4.45 -4.61
C ALA A 221 -1.15 4.28 -4.76
N GLY A 222 -0.37 4.70 -3.75
CA GLY A 222 1.07 4.49 -3.84
C GLY A 222 1.84 4.89 -2.60
N LYS A 223 2.97 4.22 -2.39
CA LYS A 223 3.88 4.51 -1.28
C LYS A 223 5.31 4.06 -1.59
N THR A 224 6.26 4.93 -1.30
CA THR A 224 7.69 4.61 -1.28
C THR A 224 8.09 3.99 0.05
N GLY A 225 9.14 3.17 0.04
CA GLY A 225 9.79 2.64 1.25
C GLY A 225 11.31 2.65 1.11
N PHE A 226 11.99 2.84 2.23
CA PHE A 226 13.44 2.67 2.33
C PHE A 226 13.85 2.40 3.78
N THR A 227 14.62 1.37 3.98
CA THR A 227 15.56 1.17 5.10
C THR A 227 16.80 0.50 4.53
N SER A 228 17.91 0.53 5.25
CA SER A 228 19.15 -0.13 4.76
C SER A 228 18.93 -1.63 4.48
N ALA A 229 18.06 -2.27 5.24
CA ALA A 229 17.77 -3.69 5.09
C ALA A 229 16.73 -4.00 3.99
N ALA A 230 15.70 -3.14 3.82
CA ALA A 230 14.69 -3.31 2.78
C ALA A 230 15.19 -2.88 1.38
N GLY A 231 16.20 -2.01 1.31
CA GLY A 231 16.57 -1.33 0.07
C GLY A 231 15.50 -0.33 -0.38
N PHE A 232 15.56 0.07 -1.63
CA PHE A 232 14.60 1.02 -2.19
C PHE A 232 13.36 0.31 -2.72
N CYS A 233 12.19 0.66 -2.17
CA CYS A 233 10.90 0.04 -2.47
C CYS A 233 9.90 1.08 -2.97
N LEU A 234 9.02 0.66 -3.90
CA LEU A 234 7.89 1.45 -4.38
C LEU A 234 6.74 0.51 -4.75
N ALA A 235 5.55 0.85 -4.31
CA ALA A 235 4.34 0.11 -4.61
C ALA A 235 3.27 1.11 -5.04
N GLU A 236 2.68 0.89 -6.23
CA GLU A 236 1.70 1.79 -6.85
C GLU A 236 0.59 1.01 -7.53
N ALA A 237 -0.63 1.55 -7.48
CA ALA A 237 -1.71 1.21 -8.39
C ALA A 237 -2.02 2.40 -9.29
N GLU A 238 -2.14 2.14 -10.58
CA GLU A 238 -2.40 3.14 -11.61
C GLU A 238 -3.57 2.73 -12.51
N ARG A 239 -4.15 3.70 -13.20
CA ARG A 239 -5.18 3.49 -14.19
C ARG A 239 -4.58 3.38 -15.59
N PHE A 240 -4.88 2.28 -16.27
CA PHE A 240 -4.57 2.05 -17.68
C PHE A 240 -5.88 1.82 -18.44
N GLY A 241 -6.37 2.82 -19.15
CA GLY A 241 -7.70 2.78 -19.75
C GLY A 241 -8.78 2.54 -18.68
N ASN A 242 -9.52 1.45 -18.80
CA ASN A 242 -10.55 1.05 -17.83
C ASN A 242 -10.02 0.11 -16.73
N ARG A 243 -8.73 -0.28 -16.78
CA ARG A 243 -8.12 -1.23 -15.84
C ARG A 243 -7.35 -0.52 -14.73
N THR A 244 -7.42 -1.05 -13.52
CA THR A 244 -6.52 -0.71 -12.41
C THR A 244 -5.46 -1.80 -12.33
N VAL A 245 -4.19 -1.39 -12.42
CA VAL A 245 -3.03 -2.31 -12.36
C VAL A 245 -2.12 -1.87 -11.23
N ALA A 246 -1.76 -2.83 -10.38
CA ALA A 246 -0.72 -2.65 -9.38
C ALA A 246 0.65 -2.98 -9.96
N MET A 247 1.63 -2.18 -9.59
CA MET A 247 3.04 -2.34 -9.91
C MET A 247 3.85 -2.20 -8.63
N VAL A 248 4.67 -3.20 -8.33
CA VAL A 248 5.47 -3.25 -7.11
C VAL A 248 6.92 -3.55 -7.45
N VAL A 249 7.85 -2.78 -6.91
CA VAL A 249 9.30 -3.03 -6.93
C VAL A 249 9.84 -2.98 -5.51
N LEU A 250 10.52 -4.06 -5.08
CA LEU A 250 11.13 -4.16 -3.76
C LEU A 250 12.62 -4.45 -3.92
N ASN A 251 13.41 -3.81 -3.06
CA ASN A 251 14.86 -3.94 -3.05
C ASN A 251 15.51 -3.60 -4.40
N SER A 252 15.12 -2.45 -5.00
CA SER A 252 15.85 -1.86 -6.14
C SER A 252 17.23 -1.38 -5.70
N ALA A 253 18.19 -1.33 -6.64
CA ALA A 253 19.58 -1.03 -6.36
C ALA A 253 19.84 0.38 -5.80
N GLY A 254 18.96 1.35 -6.11
CA GLY A 254 19.10 2.72 -5.68
C GLY A 254 17.81 3.52 -5.79
N ARG A 255 17.86 4.78 -5.37
CA ARG A 255 16.69 5.69 -5.42
C ARG A 255 16.26 5.97 -6.86
N GLU A 256 17.20 6.22 -7.76
CA GLU A 256 16.90 6.48 -9.16
C GLU A 256 16.53 5.19 -9.90
N GLU A 257 17.23 4.09 -9.60
CA GLU A 257 16.94 2.76 -10.13
C GLU A 257 15.51 2.32 -9.77
N ARG A 258 15.05 2.58 -8.54
CA ARG A 258 13.66 2.34 -8.14
C ARG A 258 12.66 3.06 -9.05
N ALA A 259 12.92 4.31 -9.39
CA ALA A 259 12.04 5.06 -10.29
C ALA A 259 12.16 4.56 -11.74
N GLN A 260 13.35 4.17 -12.17
CA GLN A 260 13.55 3.56 -13.48
C GLN A 260 12.86 2.19 -13.57
N ASP A 261 12.97 1.38 -12.52
CA ASP A 261 12.28 0.09 -12.41
C ASP A 261 10.76 0.27 -12.54
N MET A 262 10.17 1.23 -11.80
CA MET A 262 8.74 1.53 -11.91
C MET A 262 8.37 1.98 -13.32
N ASN A 263 9.18 2.82 -13.97
CA ASN A 263 8.95 3.21 -15.37
C ASN A 263 9.09 2.03 -16.36
N ARG A 264 9.94 1.04 -16.07
CA ARG A 264 10.01 -0.20 -16.86
C ARG A 264 8.73 -1.01 -16.71
N LEU A 265 8.23 -1.19 -15.46
CA LEU A 265 6.98 -1.88 -15.23
C LEU A 265 5.82 -1.16 -15.92
N ARG A 266 5.76 0.17 -15.89
CA ARG A 266 4.71 0.97 -16.55
C ARG A 266 4.72 0.76 -18.06
N ARG A 267 5.88 0.87 -18.72
CA ARG A 267 6.00 0.60 -20.17
C ARG A 267 5.63 -0.84 -20.53
N PHE A 268 6.10 -1.80 -19.73
CA PHE A 268 5.71 -3.20 -19.88
C PHE A 268 4.19 -3.36 -19.80
N THR A 269 3.55 -2.78 -18.78
CA THR A 269 2.09 -2.81 -18.63
C THR A 269 1.36 -2.23 -19.84
N GLN A 270 1.81 -1.08 -20.33
CA GLN A 270 1.24 -0.45 -21.53
C GLN A 270 1.33 -1.38 -22.75
N GLN A 271 2.46 -2.03 -22.96
CA GLN A 271 2.66 -2.98 -24.06
C GLN A 271 1.74 -4.21 -23.96
N GLN A 272 1.61 -4.78 -22.73
CA GLN A 272 0.74 -5.95 -22.51
C GLN A 272 -0.75 -5.63 -22.67
N LEU A 273 -1.16 -4.40 -22.43
CA LEU A 273 -2.57 -4.00 -22.52
C LEU A 273 -2.93 -3.38 -23.87
N ALA A 274 -1.97 -3.11 -24.74
CA ALA A 274 -2.20 -2.58 -26.11
C ALA A 274 -2.39 -3.69 -27.15
N GLY A 275 -2.01 -4.93 -26.85
CA GLY A 275 -2.20 -6.12 -27.68
C GLY A 275 -3.45 -6.87 -27.29
#